data_47eba73b27133ee24dba8f55259f1780
#
_entry.id   47eba73b27133ee24dba8f55259f1780
#
_cell.length_a   1.000
_cell.length_b   1.000
_cell.length_c   1.000
_cell.angle_alpha   90.00
_cell.angle_beta   90.00
_cell.angle_gamma   90.00
#
_symmetry.space_group_name_H-M   'P 1'
#
loop_
_entity.id
_entity.type
_entity.pdbx_description
1 polymer ?
#
loop_
_entity_poly.entity_id
_entity_poly.type
_entity_poly.pdbx_seq_one_letter_code
_entity_poly.pdbx_strand_id
1 'polypeptide(L)'
;MKKIISILLLLSLCFSFASCDNNSELKEISCEDIIAAYENAGYWVLYHGHENDTAYNEEGIYCAFEIRDPNNEDNYMYVNRCFSEEEARTLTKERKFNVILWLFFGIFGEWRWLHVGSYGDIEYETFDYKMLQPLKDLTK
;
A
#
# COMPACT_ATOMS: atom_id res chain seq x y z
N MET A 1 30.18 -13.00 -19.40
CA MET A 1 30.35 -11.64 -18.86
C MET A 1 29.18 -10.71 -19.17
N LYS A 2 28.66 -10.60 -20.43
CA LYS A 2 27.54 -9.67 -20.76
C LYS A 2 26.23 -9.92 -19.94
N LYS A 3 25.90 -11.18 -19.62
CA LYS A 3 24.69 -11.53 -18.85
C LYS A 3 24.78 -11.15 -17.36
N ILE A 4 25.98 -11.20 -16.78
CA ILE A 4 26.20 -10.82 -15.37
C ILE A 4 26.12 -9.31 -15.19
N ILE A 5 26.60 -8.53 -16.16
CA ILE A 5 26.52 -7.07 -16.18
C ILE A 5 25.07 -6.60 -16.28
N SER A 6 24.22 -7.28 -17.08
CA SER A 6 22.79 -6.96 -17.18
C SER A 6 22.04 -7.21 -15.86
N ILE A 7 22.37 -8.27 -15.12
CA ILE A 7 21.75 -8.57 -13.83
C ILE A 7 22.18 -7.55 -12.76
N LEU A 8 23.45 -7.14 -12.77
CA LEU A 8 23.96 -6.10 -11.85
C LEU A 8 23.34 -4.72 -12.16
N LEU A 9 23.10 -4.39 -13.43
CA LEU A 9 22.42 -3.14 -13.83
C LEU A 9 20.94 -3.14 -13.43
N LEU A 10 20.25 -4.28 -13.53
CA LEU A 10 18.88 -4.43 -13.04
C LEU A 10 18.78 -4.30 -11.52
N LEU A 11 19.73 -4.88 -10.78
CA LEU A 11 19.80 -4.73 -9.33
C LEU A 11 20.08 -3.28 -8.90
N SER A 12 20.92 -2.53 -9.63
CA SER A 12 21.20 -1.12 -9.29
C SER A 12 20.02 -0.19 -9.56
N LEU A 13 19.15 -0.50 -10.53
CA LEU A 13 17.92 0.24 -10.80
C LEU A 13 16.85 0.05 -9.71
N CYS A 14 16.87 -1.07 -8.98
CA CYS A 14 15.93 -1.33 -7.90
C CYS A 14 16.22 -0.49 -6.63
N PHE A 15 17.42 0.09 -6.48
CA PHE A 15 17.79 0.89 -5.30
C PHE A 15 17.56 2.40 -5.46
N SER A 16 17.09 2.86 -6.62
CA SER A 16 16.91 4.30 -6.90
C SER A 16 15.53 4.85 -6.52
N PHE A 17 14.76 4.17 -5.66
CA PHE A 17 13.56 4.76 -5.10
C PHE A 17 13.96 5.71 -3.98
N ALA A 18 14.31 6.93 -4.36
CA ALA A 18 14.51 8.03 -3.44
C ALA A 18 13.24 8.22 -2.59
N SER A 19 13.39 8.01 -1.30
CA SER A 19 12.43 8.44 -0.29
C SER A 19 12.33 9.97 -0.40
N CYS A 20 11.21 10.49 -0.86
CA CYS A 20 10.88 11.88 -0.67
C CYS A 20 10.43 12.04 0.78
N ASP A 21 11.35 12.39 1.67
CA ASP A 21 11.06 12.88 3.00
C ASP A 21 10.43 14.29 2.87
N ASN A 22 9.12 14.34 2.71
CA ASN A 22 8.35 15.54 2.99
C ASN A 22 7.93 15.48 4.47
N ASN A 23 8.74 16.11 5.34
CA ASN A 23 8.37 16.47 6.71
C ASN A 23 7.33 17.61 6.67
N SER A 24 6.13 17.36 6.18
CA SER A 24 4.94 18.12 6.52
C SER A 24 4.35 17.49 7.80
N GLU A 25 3.95 18.30 8.77
CA GLU A 25 3.11 17.81 9.88
C GLU A 25 1.90 17.14 9.25
N LEU A 26 1.94 15.81 9.16
CA LEU A 26 0.86 15.03 8.58
C LEU A 26 -0.32 15.16 9.53
N LYS A 27 -1.44 15.68 9.04
CA LYS A 27 -2.72 15.69 9.75
C LYS A 27 -3.03 14.26 10.18
N GLU A 28 -3.33 14.07 11.45
CA GLU A 28 -3.80 12.77 11.95
C GLU A 28 -5.09 12.38 11.21
N ILE A 29 -5.04 11.32 10.42
CA ILE A 29 -6.16 10.83 9.62
C ILE A 29 -6.81 9.70 10.40
N SER A 30 -8.09 9.84 10.77
CA SER A 30 -8.81 8.78 11.46
C SER A 30 -9.24 7.65 10.51
N CYS A 31 -9.60 6.49 11.06
CA CYS A 31 -10.15 5.39 10.26
C CYS A 31 -11.47 5.81 9.60
N GLU A 32 -12.28 6.61 10.28
CA GLU A 32 -13.53 7.17 9.79
C GLU A 32 -13.31 8.13 8.62
N ASP A 33 -12.25 8.94 8.64
CA ASP A 33 -11.89 9.83 7.53
C ASP A 33 -11.58 9.01 6.26
N ILE A 34 -10.87 7.88 6.42
CA ILE A 34 -10.56 6.98 5.30
C ILE A 34 -11.84 6.39 4.73
N ILE A 35 -12.72 5.84 5.58
CA ILE A 35 -14.01 5.27 5.17
C ILE A 35 -14.82 6.32 4.39
N ALA A 36 -15.00 7.50 5.00
CA ALA A 36 -15.79 8.57 4.40
C ALA A 36 -15.25 9.05 3.05
N ALA A 37 -13.91 9.15 2.90
CA ALA A 37 -13.29 9.57 1.66
C ALA A 37 -13.56 8.59 0.52
N TYR A 38 -13.47 7.29 0.77
CA TYR A 38 -13.71 6.29 -0.26
C TYR A 38 -15.18 6.09 -0.56
N GLU A 39 -16.08 6.10 0.43
CA GLU A 39 -17.52 6.04 0.22
C GLU A 39 -18.03 7.25 -0.58
N ASN A 40 -17.55 8.46 -0.25
CA ASN A 40 -17.87 9.68 -1.00
C ASN A 40 -17.36 9.66 -2.44
N ALA A 41 -16.27 8.93 -2.71
CA ALA A 41 -15.75 8.70 -4.04
C ALA A 41 -16.46 7.57 -4.81
N GLY A 42 -17.45 6.91 -4.18
CA GLY A 42 -18.30 5.88 -4.78
C GLY A 42 -17.72 4.46 -4.72
N TYR A 43 -16.72 4.21 -3.87
CA TYR A 43 -16.18 2.88 -3.62
C TYR A 43 -16.93 2.17 -2.48
N TRP A 44 -16.89 0.85 -2.49
CA TRP A 44 -17.31 0.05 -1.35
C TRP A 44 -16.16 -0.14 -0.39
N VAL A 45 -16.40 0.08 0.90
CA VAL A 45 -15.39 -0.10 1.95
C VAL A 45 -15.81 -1.26 2.85
N LEU A 46 -14.95 -2.27 2.93
CA LEU A 46 -15.09 -3.41 3.81
C LEU A 46 -14.06 -3.28 4.94
N TYR A 47 -14.54 -3.16 6.15
CA TYR A 47 -13.71 -3.04 7.35
C TYR A 47 -13.31 -4.43 7.84
N HIS A 48 -12.00 -4.71 7.93
CA HIS A 48 -11.49 -6.03 8.27
C HIS A 48 -10.87 -6.14 9.66
N GLY A 49 -10.38 -5.06 10.23
CA GLY A 49 -9.61 -5.14 11.46
C GLY A 49 -9.88 -4.03 12.45
N HIS A 50 -9.80 -4.38 13.73
CA HIS A 50 -10.02 -3.49 14.84
C HIS A 50 -8.81 -3.52 15.79
N GLU A 51 -8.59 -2.44 16.52
CA GLU A 51 -7.57 -2.32 17.58
C GLU A 51 -7.58 -3.47 18.61
N ASN A 52 -8.67 -4.24 18.68
CA ASN A 52 -8.81 -5.39 19.56
C ASN A 52 -8.50 -6.75 18.92
N ASP A 53 -8.13 -6.76 17.62
CA ASP A 53 -7.71 -7.98 16.94
C ASP A 53 -6.21 -8.19 17.14
N THR A 54 -5.84 -9.22 17.89
CA THR A 54 -4.45 -9.52 18.24
C THR A 54 -3.57 -9.74 17.01
N ALA A 55 -4.12 -10.30 15.93
CA ALA A 55 -3.36 -10.56 14.71
C ALA A 55 -2.91 -9.26 14.03
N TYR A 56 -3.79 -8.26 13.95
CA TYR A 56 -3.45 -6.95 13.38
C TYR A 56 -2.53 -6.15 14.29
N ASN A 57 -2.71 -6.23 15.61
CA ASN A 57 -1.84 -5.55 16.57
C ASN A 57 -0.39 -6.08 16.53
N GLU A 58 -0.20 -7.39 16.32
CA GLU A 58 1.14 -7.99 16.16
C GLU A 58 1.84 -7.49 14.90
N GLU A 59 1.09 -7.15 13.85
CA GLU A 59 1.62 -6.56 12.60
C GLU A 59 1.78 -5.04 12.67
N GLY A 60 1.44 -4.39 13.80
CA GLY A 60 1.50 -2.93 13.94
C GLY A 60 0.36 -2.19 13.23
N ILE A 61 -0.75 -2.88 12.93
CA ILE A 61 -1.91 -2.33 12.22
C ILE A 61 -2.99 -1.93 13.23
N TYR A 62 -3.44 -0.67 13.15
CA TYR A 62 -4.53 -0.13 13.97
C TYR A 62 -5.90 -0.45 13.38
N CYS A 63 -6.08 -0.23 12.07
CA CYS A 63 -7.28 -0.64 11.34
C CYS A 63 -6.94 -0.99 9.89
N ALA A 64 -7.70 -1.93 9.32
CA ALA A 64 -7.50 -2.44 7.98
C ALA A 64 -8.80 -2.40 7.15
N PHE A 65 -8.68 -2.01 5.89
CA PHE A 65 -9.78 -1.87 4.96
C PHE A 65 -9.49 -2.58 3.65
N GLU A 66 -10.51 -3.22 3.10
CA GLU A 66 -10.56 -3.59 1.69
C GLU A 66 -11.52 -2.65 0.97
N ILE A 67 -11.05 -1.99 -0.07
CA ILE A 67 -11.79 -1.02 -0.86
C ILE A 67 -12.01 -1.61 -2.24
N ARG A 68 -13.23 -1.64 -2.73
CA ARG A 68 -13.61 -2.22 -4.02
C ARG A 68 -14.27 -1.20 -4.92
N ASP A 69 -13.93 -1.27 -6.22
CA ASP A 69 -14.65 -0.54 -7.26
C ASP A 69 -15.95 -1.27 -7.58
N PRO A 70 -17.14 -0.68 -7.35
CA PRO A 70 -18.43 -1.32 -7.64
C PRO A 70 -18.67 -1.60 -9.13
N ASN A 71 -17.91 -0.93 -10.02
CA ASN A 71 -18.01 -1.10 -11.46
C ASN A 71 -17.01 -2.11 -12.03
N ASN A 72 -16.02 -2.53 -11.22
CA ASN A 72 -15.00 -3.49 -11.63
C ASN A 72 -14.49 -4.28 -10.41
N GLU A 73 -15.04 -5.46 -10.20
CA GLU A 73 -14.73 -6.34 -9.07
C GLU A 73 -13.26 -6.76 -8.99
N ASP A 74 -12.53 -6.72 -10.13
CA ASP A 74 -11.10 -7.02 -10.17
C ASP A 74 -10.23 -5.85 -9.65
N ASN A 75 -10.81 -4.66 -9.49
CA ASN A 75 -10.14 -3.51 -8.92
C ASN A 75 -10.43 -3.40 -7.44
N TYR A 76 -9.42 -3.69 -6.65
CA TYR A 76 -9.48 -3.55 -5.20
C TYR A 76 -8.18 -2.92 -4.68
N MET A 77 -8.27 -2.41 -3.47
CA MET A 77 -7.17 -1.80 -2.74
C MET A 77 -7.24 -2.22 -1.29
N TYR A 78 -6.13 -2.61 -0.71
CA TYR A 78 -5.98 -2.75 0.73
C TYR A 78 -5.37 -1.48 1.30
N VAL A 79 -5.91 -1.02 2.43
CA VAL A 79 -5.41 0.13 3.19
C VAL A 79 -5.28 -0.28 4.63
N ASN A 80 -4.10 -0.13 5.19
CA ASN A 80 -3.81 -0.40 6.59
C ASN A 80 -3.36 0.91 7.26
N ARG A 81 -4.09 1.35 8.27
CA ARG A 81 -3.59 2.38 9.18
C ARG A 81 -2.78 1.69 10.26
N CYS A 82 -1.52 2.08 10.40
CA CYS A 82 -0.60 1.54 11.38
C CYS A 82 -0.59 2.40 12.66
N PHE A 83 0.01 1.90 13.74
CA PHE A 83 0.16 2.68 14.97
C PHE A 83 1.20 3.81 14.82
N SER A 84 2.08 3.69 13.83
CA SER A 84 3.10 4.70 13.55
C SER A 84 3.52 4.70 12.08
N GLU A 85 4.12 5.81 11.65
CA GLU A 85 4.72 5.94 10.33
C GLU A 85 5.87 4.94 10.11
N GLU A 86 6.63 4.59 11.16
CA GLU A 86 7.70 3.60 11.09
C GLU A 86 7.16 2.20 10.79
N GLU A 87 6.06 1.82 11.42
CA GLU A 87 5.38 0.55 11.14
C GLU A 87 4.83 0.51 9.72
N ALA A 88 4.17 1.58 9.26
CA ALA A 88 3.69 1.67 7.88
C ALA A 88 4.82 1.55 6.85
N ARG A 89 5.96 2.19 7.10
CA ARG A 89 7.16 2.07 6.25
C ARG A 89 7.76 0.65 6.27
N THR A 90 7.76 0.01 7.44
CA THR A 90 8.26 -1.36 7.59
C THR A 90 7.38 -2.34 6.83
N LEU A 91 6.07 -2.27 7.03
CA LEU A 91 5.09 -3.08 6.31
C LEU A 91 5.19 -2.88 4.79
N THR A 92 5.32 -1.61 4.34
CA THR A 92 5.54 -1.29 2.93
C THR A 92 6.79 -1.97 2.35
N LYS A 93 7.91 -1.99 3.10
CA LYS A 93 9.15 -2.65 2.64
C LYS A 93 8.98 -4.16 2.51
N GLU A 94 8.35 -4.79 3.49
CA GLU A 94 8.08 -6.23 3.48
C GLU A 94 7.18 -6.62 2.32
N ARG A 95 6.10 -5.86 2.08
CA ARG A 95 5.20 -6.09 0.95
C ARG A 95 5.89 -5.90 -0.40
N LYS A 96 6.69 -4.85 -0.57
CA LYS A 96 7.50 -4.66 -1.79
C LYS A 96 8.47 -5.82 -2.02
N PHE A 97 9.10 -6.32 -0.98
CA PHE A 97 9.99 -7.47 -1.07
C PHE A 97 9.23 -8.72 -1.51
N ASN A 98 8.07 -8.99 -0.94
CA ASN A 98 7.21 -10.09 -1.33
C ASN A 98 6.77 -9.99 -2.80
N VAL A 99 6.36 -8.80 -3.26
CA VAL A 99 6.01 -8.57 -4.69
C VAL A 99 7.18 -8.91 -5.61
N ILE A 100 8.40 -8.50 -5.26
CA ILE A 100 9.61 -8.82 -6.04
C ILE A 100 9.83 -10.34 -6.10
N LEU A 101 9.73 -11.04 -4.96
CA LEU A 101 9.85 -12.50 -4.92
C LEU A 101 8.81 -13.18 -5.81
N TRP A 102 7.56 -12.72 -5.80
CA TRP A 102 6.48 -13.27 -6.60
C TRP A 102 6.72 -13.06 -8.10
N LEU A 103 7.26 -11.91 -8.49
CA LEU A 103 7.67 -11.65 -9.87
C LEU A 103 8.78 -12.59 -10.34
N PHE A 104 9.75 -12.90 -9.47
CA PHE A 104 10.84 -13.82 -9.79
C PHE A 104 10.38 -15.27 -9.94
N PHE A 105 9.40 -15.70 -9.17
CA PHE A 105 8.90 -17.09 -9.21
C PHE A 105 7.81 -17.33 -10.26
N GLY A 106 7.41 -16.30 -11.03
CA GLY A 106 6.48 -16.45 -12.15
C GLY A 106 5.08 -16.94 -11.76
N ILE A 107 4.65 -16.70 -10.51
CA ILE A 107 3.39 -17.21 -9.96
C ILE A 107 2.17 -16.44 -10.51
N PHE A 108 2.36 -15.27 -11.11
CA PHE A 108 1.28 -14.48 -11.69
C PHE A 108 1.09 -14.79 -13.18
N GLY A 109 -0.02 -15.46 -13.52
CA GLY A 109 -0.44 -15.68 -14.89
C GLY A 109 -0.88 -14.41 -15.64
N GLU A 110 -1.23 -13.34 -14.92
CA GLU A 110 -1.57 -12.04 -15.46
C GLU A 110 -0.66 -10.97 -14.86
N TRP A 111 0.00 -10.20 -15.74
CA TRP A 111 0.91 -9.12 -15.39
C TRP A 111 0.10 -7.87 -14.98
N ARG A 112 -0.37 -7.83 -13.75
CA ARG A 112 -0.92 -6.61 -13.15
C ARG A 112 0.12 -6.02 -12.20
N TRP A 113 0.43 -4.74 -12.38
CA TRP A 113 1.37 -4.04 -11.50
C TRP A 113 0.71 -3.74 -10.17
N LEU A 114 1.22 -4.34 -9.10
CA LEU A 114 0.81 -4.02 -7.74
C LEU A 114 1.58 -2.78 -7.27
N HIS A 115 0.84 -1.72 -6.95
CA HIS A 115 1.37 -0.50 -6.34
C HIS A 115 1.31 -0.63 -4.83
N VAL A 116 2.46 -0.60 -4.17
CA VAL A 116 2.60 -0.65 -2.71
C VAL A 116 3.32 0.60 -2.24
N GLY A 117 2.78 1.26 -1.22
CA GLY A 117 3.38 2.47 -0.66
C GLY A 117 2.80 2.86 0.69
N SER A 118 3.23 4.01 1.21
CA SER A 118 2.68 4.59 2.44
C SER A 118 2.57 6.10 2.36
N TYR A 119 1.60 6.65 3.09
CA TYR A 119 1.41 8.07 3.37
C TYR A 119 1.30 8.25 4.89
N GLY A 120 2.36 8.78 5.53
CA GLY A 120 2.42 8.83 6.99
C GLY A 120 2.29 7.45 7.62
N ASP A 121 1.32 7.28 8.50
CA ASP A 121 0.98 6.02 9.17
C ASP A 121 0.04 5.09 8.37
N ILE A 122 -0.28 5.44 7.11
CA ILE A 122 -1.16 4.66 6.24
C ILE A 122 -0.34 3.92 5.19
N GLU A 123 -0.39 2.58 5.21
CA GLU A 123 0.14 1.69 4.17
C GLU A 123 -0.98 1.32 3.21
N TYR A 124 -0.65 1.13 1.93
CA TYR A 124 -1.60 0.72 0.91
C TYR A 124 -1.01 -0.25 -0.11
N GLU A 125 -1.88 -1.10 -0.67
CA GLU A 125 -1.58 -1.87 -1.86
C GLU A 125 -2.77 -1.90 -2.83
N THR A 126 -2.54 -1.66 -4.11
CA THR A 126 -3.58 -1.62 -5.15
C THR A 126 -3.04 -1.99 -6.53
N PHE A 127 -3.89 -2.56 -7.39
CA PHE A 127 -3.60 -2.75 -8.81
C PHE A 127 -4.03 -1.55 -9.67
N ASP A 128 -4.86 -0.65 -9.16
CA ASP A 128 -5.30 0.55 -9.88
C ASP A 128 -4.87 1.82 -9.14
N TYR A 129 -3.89 2.52 -9.72
CA TYR A 129 -3.37 3.77 -9.18
C TYR A 129 -4.43 4.88 -9.00
N LYS A 130 -5.55 4.80 -9.74
CA LYS A 130 -6.66 5.77 -9.60
C LYS A 130 -7.34 5.67 -8.25
N MET A 131 -7.37 4.47 -7.66
CA MET A 131 -7.94 4.25 -6.33
C MET A 131 -7.17 4.96 -5.21
N LEU A 132 -5.95 5.44 -5.48
CA LEU A 132 -5.18 6.23 -4.52
C LEU A 132 -5.64 7.68 -4.40
N GLN A 133 -6.51 8.18 -5.30
CA GLN A 133 -6.85 9.60 -5.31
C GLN A 133 -7.55 10.06 -4.02
N PRO A 134 -8.56 9.36 -3.47
CA PRO A 134 -9.16 9.75 -2.20
C PRO A 134 -8.15 9.82 -1.04
N LEU A 135 -7.23 8.87 -0.96
CA LEU A 135 -6.18 8.86 0.07
C LEU A 135 -5.22 10.06 -0.09
N LYS A 136 -4.80 10.37 -1.31
CA LYS A 136 -3.97 11.54 -1.60
C LYS A 136 -4.63 12.86 -1.23
N ASP A 137 -5.95 12.94 -1.37
CA ASP A 137 -6.70 14.16 -1.05
C ASP A 137 -6.86 14.34 0.45
N LEU A 138 -6.90 13.25 1.23
CA LEU A 138 -6.88 13.29 2.69
C LEU A 138 -5.53 13.74 3.27
N THR A 139 -4.42 13.43 2.58
CA THR A 139 -3.05 13.67 3.06
C THR A 139 -2.48 15.04 2.64
N LYS A 140 -3.26 15.89 1.99
CA LYS A 140 -2.91 17.28 1.62
C LYS A 140 -3.24 18.25 2.75
#